data_86ff2c44abb0cf817e1ce9745644c99f
#
_entry.id   86ff2c44abb0cf817e1ce9745644c99f
#
_cell.length_a   1.000
_cell.length_b   1.000
_cell.length_c   1.000
_cell.angle_alpha   90.00
_cell.angle_beta   90.00
_cell.angle_gamma   90.00
#
_symmetry.space_group_name_H-M   'P 1'
#
loop_
_entity.id
_entity.type
_entity.pdbx_description
1 polymer ?
#
loop_
_entity_poly.entity_id
_entity_poly.type
_entity_poly.pdbx_seq_one_letter_code
_entity_poly.pdbx_strand_id
1 'polypeptide(L)'
;MTQVDIAALSPQVVWQHFQTLCTIPRPSKHEQQLREFLQNWAESRHLETYVDEVGNLIIRKNATVGKEHVSGVILQGHLDMVTQANTGTVHDFFKDPIRPVLENGWLIAKDTTLGADNGIGVALALAVLDSNDIAHGPIEVLLTVDEEAGMSGARLLQAGVLKGKWLFNIDTEEWGELYLGCAGSIDVEVEQPLSYEPIPTNLNIVNIQVAGLKGGHSGVDIHLGRGNANVILARFLNQHLASLGGRLVEFSGGSARNALPREAVATIAFSPNQLPELEKLLAEYQTTWKKQLQGIDDNLQL
;
A
#
# COMPACT_ATOMS: atom_id res chain seq x y z
N MET A 1 -27.79 10.50 -6.05
CA MET A 1 -26.79 11.25 -5.27
C MET A 1 -26.00 12.09 -6.26
N THR A 2 -25.99 13.38 -6.11
CA THR A 2 -25.16 14.29 -6.93
C THR A 2 -23.70 13.98 -6.59
N GLN A 3 -22.94 13.55 -7.58
CA GLN A 3 -21.51 13.35 -7.44
C GLN A 3 -20.90 14.72 -7.11
N VAL A 4 -20.33 14.87 -5.93
CA VAL A 4 -19.63 16.10 -5.55
C VAL A 4 -18.37 16.19 -6.38
N ASP A 5 -18.18 17.32 -7.06
CA ASP A 5 -16.94 17.60 -7.77
C ASP A 5 -15.84 17.90 -6.75
N ILE A 6 -14.93 16.95 -6.55
CA ILE A 6 -13.83 17.09 -5.59
C ILE A 6 -12.89 18.23 -5.97
N ALA A 7 -12.78 18.57 -7.26
CA ALA A 7 -12.00 19.72 -7.73
C ALA A 7 -12.54 21.07 -7.26
N ALA A 8 -13.77 21.11 -6.73
CA ALA A 8 -14.34 22.33 -6.15
C ALA A 8 -14.05 22.48 -4.64
N LEU A 9 -13.43 21.50 -4.00
CA LEU A 9 -13.06 21.57 -2.58
C LEU A 9 -11.94 22.59 -2.35
N SER A 10 -11.83 23.10 -1.12
CA SER A 10 -10.78 24.07 -0.74
C SER A 10 -9.64 23.35 0.01
N PRO A 11 -8.35 23.60 -0.30
CA PRO A 11 -7.83 24.52 -1.34
C PRO A 11 -8.02 23.93 -2.74
N GLN A 12 -8.67 24.66 -3.61
CA GLN A 12 -9.13 24.16 -4.91
C GLN A 12 -8.02 23.58 -5.79
N VAL A 13 -6.88 24.24 -5.87
CA VAL A 13 -5.73 23.83 -6.70
C VAL A 13 -5.22 22.45 -6.29
N VAL A 14 -5.18 22.14 -4.98
CA VAL A 14 -4.75 20.81 -4.49
C VAL A 14 -5.72 19.72 -4.94
N TRP A 15 -7.00 19.96 -4.79
CA TRP A 15 -8.03 18.98 -5.15
C TRP A 15 -8.14 18.76 -6.65
N GLN A 16 -7.90 19.80 -7.47
CA GLN A 16 -7.81 19.67 -8.92
C GLN A 16 -6.65 18.78 -9.33
N HIS A 17 -5.47 18.95 -8.73
CA HIS A 17 -4.34 18.06 -8.97
C HIS A 17 -4.65 16.64 -8.51
N PHE A 18 -5.19 16.47 -7.30
CA PHE A 18 -5.54 15.16 -6.80
C PHE A 18 -6.57 14.43 -7.69
N GLN A 19 -7.60 15.12 -8.12
CA GLN A 19 -8.57 14.57 -9.07
C GLN A 19 -7.90 14.12 -10.37
N THR A 20 -6.97 14.91 -10.90
CA THR A 20 -6.20 14.55 -12.09
C THR A 20 -5.39 13.29 -11.86
N LEU A 21 -4.67 13.18 -10.74
CA LEU A 21 -3.89 11.99 -10.37
C LEU A 21 -4.77 10.74 -10.30
N CYS A 22 -5.99 10.84 -9.80
CA CYS A 22 -6.95 9.74 -9.76
C CYS A 22 -7.37 9.24 -11.16
N THR A 23 -7.25 10.07 -12.20
CA THR A 23 -7.61 9.66 -13.57
C THR A 23 -6.54 8.84 -14.27
N ILE A 24 -5.32 8.82 -13.75
CA ILE A 24 -4.16 8.20 -14.39
C ILE A 24 -3.74 6.97 -13.59
N PRO A 25 -3.82 5.75 -14.16
CA PRO A 25 -3.30 4.54 -13.54
C PRO A 25 -1.81 4.65 -13.18
N ARG A 26 -1.48 4.25 -11.95
CA ARG A 26 -0.11 4.39 -11.42
C ARG A 26 0.28 3.27 -10.44
N PRO A 27 0.08 1.99 -10.78
CA PRO A 27 0.59 0.90 -9.95
C PRO A 27 2.12 0.99 -9.82
N SER A 28 2.67 0.50 -8.72
CA SER A 28 4.13 0.40 -8.53
C SER A 28 4.79 -0.27 -9.74
N LYS A 29 5.90 0.29 -10.22
CA LYS A 29 6.66 -0.10 -11.42
C LYS A 29 5.97 0.20 -12.75
N HIS A 30 4.81 0.87 -12.73
CA HIS A 30 4.04 1.26 -13.93
C HIS A 30 3.65 2.76 -13.91
N GLU A 31 4.49 3.60 -13.30
CA GLU A 31 4.26 5.04 -13.11
C GLU A 31 4.54 5.86 -14.37
N GLN A 32 5.03 5.25 -15.44
CA GLN A 32 5.49 5.95 -16.64
C GLN A 32 4.44 6.91 -17.20
N GLN A 33 3.18 6.48 -17.30
CA GLN A 33 2.11 7.32 -17.84
C GLN A 33 1.88 8.58 -17.01
N LEU A 34 1.87 8.45 -15.68
CA LEU A 34 1.74 9.60 -14.78
C LEU A 34 2.97 10.50 -14.86
N ARG A 35 4.16 9.92 -14.86
CA ARG A 35 5.43 10.67 -14.97
C ARG A 35 5.48 11.51 -16.24
N GLU A 36 5.15 10.92 -17.39
CA GLU A 36 5.11 11.63 -18.68
C GLU A 36 4.07 12.76 -18.69
N PHE A 37 2.90 12.49 -18.11
CA PHE A 37 1.87 13.52 -17.93
C PHE A 37 2.38 14.69 -17.10
N LEU A 38 3.01 14.44 -15.95
CA LEU A 38 3.53 15.47 -15.06
C LEU A 38 4.72 16.23 -15.66
N GLN A 39 5.57 15.54 -16.42
CA GLN A 39 6.66 16.17 -17.15
C GLN A 39 6.10 17.17 -18.17
N ASN A 40 5.17 16.76 -19.02
CA ASN A 40 4.51 17.63 -20.00
C ASN A 40 3.76 18.80 -19.33
N TRP A 41 3.11 18.53 -18.19
CA TRP A 41 2.45 19.55 -17.39
C TRP A 41 3.43 20.62 -16.90
N ALA A 42 4.59 20.20 -16.37
CA ALA A 42 5.63 21.10 -15.87
C ALA A 42 6.29 21.90 -17.02
N GLU A 43 6.59 21.27 -18.13
CA GLU A 43 7.18 21.92 -19.33
C GLU A 43 6.23 22.98 -19.92
N SER A 44 4.93 22.71 -19.93
CA SER A 44 3.91 23.70 -20.36
C SER A 44 3.87 24.96 -19.49
N ARG A 45 4.44 24.91 -18.29
CA ARG A 45 4.60 25.99 -17.32
C ARG A 45 6.00 26.59 -17.30
N HIS A 46 6.84 26.19 -18.25
CA HIS A 46 8.25 26.60 -18.35
C HIS A 46 9.08 26.21 -17.11
N LEU A 47 8.72 25.14 -16.42
CA LEU A 47 9.49 24.57 -15.34
C LEU A 47 10.54 23.60 -15.91
N GLU A 48 11.72 23.62 -15.33
CA GLU A 48 12.77 22.65 -15.69
C GLU A 48 12.40 21.26 -15.18
N THR A 49 12.53 20.24 -16.03
CA THR A 49 12.30 18.85 -15.67
C THR A 49 13.53 18.00 -15.88
N TYR A 50 13.70 16.99 -15.06
CA TYR A 50 14.74 15.98 -15.20
C TYR A 50 14.20 14.62 -14.79
N VAL A 51 14.37 13.61 -15.62
CA VAL A 51 14.05 12.22 -15.30
C VAL A 51 15.36 11.47 -15.13
N ASP A 52 15.58 10.85 -13.99
CA ASP A 52 16.78 10.06 -13.74
C ASP A 52 16.70 8.65 -14.37
N GLU A 53 17.78 7.87 -14.26
CA GLU A 53 17.91 6.53 -14.85
C GLU A 53 16.91 5.52 -14.27
N VAL A 54 16.45 5.75 -13.02
CA VAL A 54 15.49 4.87 -12.34
C VAL A 54 14.05 5.21 -12.74
N GLY A 55 13.83 6.45 -13.16
CA GLY A 55 12.52 6.96 -13.56
C GLY A 55 11.92 7.95 -12.57
N ASN A 56 12.67 8.43 -11.58
CA ASN A 56 12.23 9.54 -10.73
C ASN A 56 12.10 10.80 -11.57
N LEU A 57 11.09 11.62 -11.28
CA LEU A 57 10.89 12.93 -11.90
C LEU A 57 11.27 14.03 -10.92
N ILE A 58 12.20 14.90 -11.35
CA ILE A 58 12.55 16.12 -10.64
C ILE A 58 12.02 17.32 -11.41
N ILE A 59 11.24 18.18 -10.76
CA ILE A 59 10.71 19.43 -11.33
C ILE A 59 11.31 20.60 -10.55
N ARG A 60 11.87 21.60 -11.25
CA ARG A 60 12.52 22.74 -10.63
C ARG A 60 11.80 24.04 -10.90
N LYS A 61 11.63 24.84 -9.86
CA LYS A 61 11.06 26.18 -9.91
C LYS A 61 12.08 27.18 -9.38
N ASN A 62 12.42 28.18 -10.14
CA ASN A 62 13.31 29.26 -9.73
C ASN A 62 12.74 30.03 -8.55
N ALA A 63 13.61 30.61 -7.72
CA ALA A 63 13.18 31.47 -6.62
C ALA A 63 12.33 32.64 -7.13
N THR A 64 11.41 33.09 -6.29
CA THR A 64 10.73 34.38 -6.52
C THR A 64 11.75 35.53 -6.43
N VAL A 65 11.50 36.61 -7.16
CA VAL A 65 12.38 37.79 -7.20
C VAL A 65 12.76 38.26 -5.79
N GLY A 66 14.05 38.40 -5.53
CA GLY A 66 14.61 38.78 -4.25
C GLY A 66 14.75 37.66 -3.21
N LYS A 67 14.46 36.39 -3.59
CA LYS A 67 14.64 35.22 -2.74
C LYS A 67 15.71 34.24 -3.24
N GLU A 68 16.51 34.62 -4.20
CA GLU A 68 17.55 33.78 -4.84
C GLU A 68 18.63 33.35 -3.86
N HIS A 69 18.83 34.11 -2.79
CA HIS A 69 19.78 33.83 -1.72
C HIS A 69 19.26 32.86 -0.65
N VAL A 70 17.97 32.55 -0.68
CA VAL A 70 17.35 31.61 0.27
C VAL A 70 17.74 30.17 -0.11
N SER A 71 18.04 29.37 0.91
CA SER A 71 18.36 27.94 0.69
C SER A 71 17.21 27.22 -0.04
N GLY A 72 17.58 26.42 -1.05
CA GLY A 72 16.62 25.62 -1.80
C GLY A 72 15.94 24.56 -0.94
N VAL A 73 14.68 24.31 -1.27
CA VAL A 73 13.82 23.31 -0.63
C VAL A 73 13.48 22.21 -1.63
N ILE A 74 13.48 20.97 -1.18
CA ILE A 74 13.03 19.81 -1.90
C ILE A 74 11.72 19.33 -1.26
N LEU A 75 10.66 19.23 -2.05
CA LEU A 75 9.40 18.58 -1.66
C LEU A 75 9.42 17.18 -2.28
N GLN A 76 9.36 16.13 -1.45
CA GLN A 76 9.44 14.75 -1.94
C GLN A 76 8.16 13.99 -1.64
N GLY A 77 7.68 13.29 -2.66
CA GLY A 77 6.60 12.30 -2.58
C GLY A 77 6.82 11.19 -3.59
N HIS A 78 5.92 10.19 -3.64
CA HIS A 78 6.01 9.10 -4.60
C HIS A 78 4.84 9.08 -5.59
N LEU A 79 5.11 8.53 -6.78
CA LEU A 79 4.14 8.50 -7.89
C LEU A 79 3.19 7.32 -7.81
N ASP A 80 3.65 6.17 -7.36
CA ASP A 80 2.89 4.93 -7.32
C ASP A 80 1.82 4.91 -6.23
N MET A 81 1.04 3.87 -6.19
CA MET A 81 0.04 3.60 -5.16
C MET A 81 -0.16 2.10 -4.98
N VAL A 82 -0.56 1.70 -3.78
CA VAL A 82 -1.06 0.34 -3.51
C VAL A 82 -2.32 0.07 -4.31
N THR A 83 -2.36 -1.08 -4.99
CA THR A 83 -3.47 -1.51 -5.84
C THR A 83 -4.19 -2.71 -5.23
N GLN A 84 -5.26 -2.45 -4.46
CA GLN A 84 -6.09 -3.48 -3.85
C GLN A 84 -7.56 -3.20 -4.12
N ALA A 85 -8.33 -4.27 -4.31
CA ALA A 85 -9.77 -4.22 -4.50
C ALA A 85 -10.48 -5.29 -3.64
N ASN A 86 -11.73 -5.04 -3.29
CA ASN A 86 -12.55 -6.02 -2.58
C ASN A 86 -12.82 -7.24 -3.48
N THR A 87 -12.97 -8.41 -2.87
CA THR A 87 -13.31 -9.65 -3.60
C THR A 87 -14.58 -9.44 -4.42
N GLY A 88 -14.52 -9.78 -5.70
CA GLY A 88 -15.63 -9.62 -6.64
C GLY A 88 -15.71 -8.26 -7.35
N THR A 89 -14.85 -7.31 -7.00
CA THR A 89 -14.76 -6.03 -7.71
C THR A 89 -14.09 -6.22 -9.07
N VAL A 90 -14.71 -5.70 -10.12
CA VAL A 90 -14.12 -5.67 -11.47
C VAL A 90 -13.44 -4.31 -11.65
N HIS A 91 -12.13 -4.27 -11.54
CA HIS A 91 -11.31 -3.07 -11.72
C HIS A 91 -9.90 -3.44 -12.21
N ASP A 92 -9.47 -2.84 -13.29
CA ASP A 92 -8.12 -3.02 -13.85
C ASP A 92 -7.25 -1.81 -13.49
N PHE A 93 -6.44 -1.92 -12.45
CA PHE A 93 -5.56 -0.84 -11.99
C PHE A 93 -4.53 -0.35 -13.02
N PHE A 94 -4.35 -1.06 -14.13
CA PHE A 94 -3.48 -0.64 -15.22
C PHE A 94 -4.21 0.19 -16.28
N LYS A 95 -5.55 0.29 -16.22
CA LYS A 95 -6.36 0.96 -17.23
C LYS A 95 -7.45 1.87 -16.66
N ASP A 96 -8.06 1.44 -15.55
CA ASP A 96 -9.23 2.10 -15.00
C ASP A 96 -8.83 3.23 -14.04
N PRO A 97 -9.48 4.39 -14.10
CA PRO A 97 -9.26 5.48 -13.16
C PRO A 97 -9.85 5.13 -11.79
N ILE A 98 -9.21 5.62 -10.73
CA ILE A 98 -9.82 5.64 -9.39
C ILE A 98 -10.95 6.68 -9.39
N ARG A 99 -12.08 6.31 -8.79
CA ARG A 99 -13.29 7.16 -8.73
C ARG A 99 -13.61 7.53 -7.30
N PRO A 100 -12.97 8.58 -6.78
CA PRO A 100 -13.23 9.02 -5.41
C PRO A 100 -14.64 9.61 -5.27
N VAL A 101 -15.23 9.38 -4.11
CA VAL A 101 -16.53 9.94 -3.71
C VAL A 101 -16.43 10.58 -2.34
N LEU A 102 -17.17 11.67 -2.12
CA LEU A 102 -17.24 12.32 -0.83
C LEU A 102 -18.46 11.79 -0.06
N GLU A 103 -18.21 11.13 1.06
CA GLU A 103 -19.26 10.60 1.94
C GLU A 103 -18.97 10.99 3.40
N ASN A 104 -19.92 11.65 4.04
CA ASN A 104 -19.86 12.07 5.45
C ASN A 104 -18.58 12.85 5.83
N GLY A 105 -18.07 13.67 4.92
CA GLY A 105 -16.85 14.45 5.11
C GLY A 105 -15.56 13.70 4.82
N TRP A 106 -15.62 12.42 4.39
CA TRP A 106 -14.50 11.59 3.99
C TRP A 106 -14.46 11.43 2.47
N LEU A 107 -13.26 11.54 1.90
CA LEU A 107 -13.02 11.15 0.51
C LEU A 107 -12.62 9.67 0.50
N ILE A 108 -13.39 8.85 -0.19
CA ILE A 108 -13.19 7.40 -0.26
C ILE A 108 -13.21 6.91 -1.70
N ALA A 109 -12.54 5.81 -1.99
CA ALA A 109 -12.77 5.00 -3.18
C ALA A 109 -13.61 3.78 -2.80
N LYS A 110 -14.71 3.54 -3.54
CA LYS A 110 -15.55 2.36 -3.29
C LYS A 110 -14.90 1.13 -3.88
N ASP A 111 -14.75 0.11 -3.04
CA ASP A 111 -14.26 -1.23 -3.40
C ASP A 111 -12.79 -1.31 -3.89
N THR A 112 -12.07 -0.18 -3.93
CA THR A 112 -10.64 -0.12 -4.29
C THR A 112 -9.86 0.74 -3.30
N THR A 113 -8.54 0.66 -3.34
CA THR A 113 -7.66 1.67 -2.74
C THR A 113 -7.86 3.03 -3.41
N LEU A 114 -7.66 4.13 -2.64
CA LEU A 114 -7.84 5.50 -3.11
C LEU A 114 -6.58 6.09 -3.74
N GLY A 115 -5.40 5.73 -3.21
CA GLY A 115 -4.11 6.32 -3.58
C GLY A 115 -3.93 7.75 -3.07
N ALA A 116 -4.52 8.09 -1.91
CA ALA A 116 -4.22 9.34 -1.23
C ALA A 116 -2.77 9.38 -0.74
N ASP A 117 -2.28 8.26 -0.32
CA ASP A 117 -0.87 7.90 -0.18
C ASP A 117 -0.31 7.54 -1.58
N ASN A 118 0.67 8.28 -2.12
CA ASN A 118 1.03 9.65 -1.73
C ASN A 118 0.45 10.70 -2.69
N GLY A 119 -0.71 10.40 -3.30
CA GLY A 119 -1.36 11.28 -4.28
C GLY A 119 -1.68 12.67 -3.72
N ILE A 120 -2.01 12.79 -2.41
CA ILE A 120 -2.28 14.09 -1.82
C ILE A 120 -1.00 14.90 -1.61
N GLY A 121 0.10 14.24 -1.21
CA GLY A 121 1.42 14.86 -1.11
C GLY A 121 1.91 15.37 -2.46
N VAL A 122 1.78 14.55 -3.51
CA VAL A 122 2.08 14.97 -4.89
C VAL A 122 1.23 16.15 -5.29
N ALA A 123 -0.08 16.14 -5.03
CA ALA A 123 -0.98 17.25 -5.35
C ALA A 123 -0.60 18.55 -4.62
N LEU A 124 -0.16 18.48 -3.37
CA LEU A 124 0.36 19.61 -2.60
C LEU A 124 1.63 20.19 -3.24
N ALA A 125 2.59 19.33 -3.61
CA ALA A 125 3.82 19.76 -4.29
C ALA A 125 3.52 20.45 -5.64
N LEU A 126 2.59 19.89 -6.44
CA LEU A 126 2.14 20.48 -7.69
C LEU A 126 1.45 21.82 -7.47
N ALA A 127 0.64 21.96 -6.42
CA ALA A 127 -0.01 23.23 -6.07
C ALA A 127 1.00 24.33 -5.73
N VAL A 128 2.10 23.99 -5.05
CA VAL A 128 3.22 24.91 -4.79
C VAL A 128 3.92 25.32 -6.09
N LEU A 129 4.15 24.37 -7.00
CA LEU A 129 4.72 24.67 -8.31
C LEU A 129 3.82 25.56 -9.15
N ASP A 130 2.50 25.37 -9.09
CA ASP A 130 1.51 26.14 -9.86
C ASP A 130 1.21 27.54 -9.28
N SER A 131 1.57 27.76 -8.01
CA SER A 131 1.34 29.02 -7.32
C SER A 131 2.22 30.16 -7.86
N ASN A 132 1.63 31.36 -7.95
CA ASN A 132 2.34 32.59 -8.29
C ASN A 132 2.35 33.61 -7.14
N ASP A 133 1.74 33.29 -6.01
CA ASP A 133 1.54 34.18 -4.85
C ASP A 133 2.34 33.75 -3.60
N ILE A 134 2.93 32.57 -3.63
CA ILE A 134 3.81 32.08 -2.57
C ILE A 134 5.25 32.57 -2.84
N ALA A 135 5.80 33.38 -1.93
CA ALA A 135 7.20 33.81 -1.99
C ALA A 135 8.13 32.68 -1.50
N HIS A 136 9.09 32.25 -2.34
CA HIS A 136 9.96 31.11 -2.05
C HIS A 136 11.37 31.28 -2.61
N GLY A 137 12.34 30.58 -1.99
CA GLY A 137 13.66 30.29 -2.58
C GLY A 137 13.54 29.28 -3.72
N PRO A 138 14.64 28.77 -4.28
CA PRO A 138 14.60 27.68 -5.26
C PRO A 138 13.82 26.48 -4.72
N ILE A 139 12.93 25.90 -5.53
CA ILE A 139 12.16 24.70 -5.19
C ILE A 139 12.53 23.56 -6.14
N GLU A 140 12.73 22.39 -5.61
CA GLU A 140 12.76 21.12 -6.34
C GLU A 140 11.60 20.26 -5.83
N VAL A 141 10.87 19.64 -6.74
CA VAL A 141 9.90 18.58 -6.41
C VAL A 141 10.50 17.27 -6.90
N LEU A 142 10.76 16.36 -5.99
CA LEU A 142 11.23 15.01 -6.27
C LEU A 142 10.05 14.04 -6.17
N LEU A 143 9.70 13.42 -7.29
CA LEU A 143 8.65 12.41 -7.36
C LEU A 143 9.30 11.06 -7.64
N THR A 144 9.34 10.21 -6.63
CA THR A 144 9.99 8.90 -6.71
C THR A 144 9.05 7.84 -7.27
N VAL A 145 9.61 6.75 -7.79
CA VAL A 145 8.91 5.58 -8.29
C VAL A 145 9.07 4.40 -7.34
N ASP A 146 8.12 3.44 -7.40
CA ASP A 146 8.22 2.12 -6.74
C ASP A 146 8.41 2.24 -5.21
N GLU A 147 7.74 3.18 -4.57
CA GLU A 147 7.82 3.33 -3.10
C GLU A 147 7.19 2.13 -2.42
N GLU A 148 5.94 1.81 -2.79
CA GLU A 148 5.07 0.82 -2.17
C GLU A 148 5.52 -0.64 -2.36
N ALA A 149 6.36 -0.92 -3.37
CA ALA A 149 6.78 -2.29 -3.69
C ALA A 149 8.28 -2.54 -3.49
N GLY A 150 9.11 -1.50 -3.36
CA GLY A 150 10.55 -1.75 -3.21
C GLY A 150 11.43 -0.55 -2.96
N MET A 151 10.87 0.66 -2.97
CA MET A 151 11.60 1.93 -2.78
C MET A 151 12.78 2.11 -3.76
N SER A 152 12.70 1.52 -4.97
CA SER A 152 13.81 1.54 -5.91
C SER A 152 14.17 2.96 -6.34
N GLY A 153 13.15 3.84 -6.51
CA GLY A 153 13.36 5.25 -6.81
C GLY A 153 14.22 5.96 -5.79
N ALA A 154 13.90 5.83 -4.51
CA ALA A 154 14.65 6.47 -3.43
C ALA A 154 16.05 5.82 -3.25
N ARG A 155 16.14 4.49 -3.31
CA ARG A 155 17.39 3.74 -3.07
C ARG A 155 18.44 3.95 -4.14
N LEU A 156 18.04 4.18 -5.39
CA LEU A 156 18.92 4.31 -6.54
C LEU A 156 19.09 5.76 -7.01
N LEU A 157 18.51 6.72 -6.29
CA LEU A 157 18.68 8.14 -6.57
C LEU A 157 20.17 8.51 -6.52
N GLN A 158 20.67 9.11 -7.58
CA GLN A 158 22.08 9.45 -7.71
C GLN A 158 22.45 10.68 -6.88
N ALA A 159 23.65 10.64 -6.29
CA ALA A 159 24.19 11.79 -5.58
C ALA A 159 24.38 13.01 -6.51
N GLY A 160 24.07 14.20 -6.01
CA GLY A 160 24.29 15.46 -6.74
C GLY A 160 23.19 15.83 -7.74
N VAL A 161 22.16 15.01 -7.91
CA VAL A 161 20.99 15.34 -8.74
C VAL A 161 20.16 16.46 -8.09
N LEU A 162 19.99 16.41 -6.78
CA LEU A 162 19.28 17.41 -5.99
C LEU A 162 20.24 18.52 -5.53
N LYS A 163 19.77 19.76 -5.53
CA LYS A 163 20.53 20.97 -5.15
C LYS A 163 20.00 21.62 -3.85
N GLY A 164 18.76 21.33 -3.50
CA GLY A 164 18.11 21.85 -2.30
C GLY A 164 18.85 21.43 -1.03
N LYS A 165 18.82 22.30 0.00
CA LYS A 165 19.45 22.04 1.29
C LYS A 165 18.51 21.33 2.26
N TRP A 166 17.20 21.57 2.15
CA TRP A 166 16.16 21.05 3.02
C TRP A 166 15.25 20.16 2.22
N LEU A 167 15.08 18.92 2.66
CA LEU A 167 14.13 17.97 2.08
C LEU A 167 12.97 17.79 3.05
N PHE A 168 11.77 18.02 2.54
CA PHE A 168 10.51 17.71 3.20
C PHE A 168 9.88 16.53 2.47
N ASN A 169 9.89 15.37 3.10
CA ASN A 169 9.06 14.25 2.68
C ASN A 169 7.63 14.58 3.11
N ILE A 170 6.70 14.60 2.13
CA ILE A 170 5.29 14.93 2.34
C ILE A 170 4.41 13.68 2.27
N ASP A 171 4.90 12.62 2.89
CA ASP A 171 4.34 11.30 2.90
C ASP A 171 4.10 10.84 4.35
N THR A 172 3.48 11.70 5.13
CA THR A 172 3.10 11.44 6.53
C THR A 172 1.59 11.55 6.68
N GLU A 173 1.00 10.72 7.53
CA GLU A 173 -0.45 10.64 7.73
C GLU A 173 -0.93 11.43 8.94
N GLU A 174 -0.08 11.66 9.94
CA GLU A 174 -0.46 12.29 11.20
C GLU A 174 -0.49 13.81 11.10
N TRP A 175 -1.69 14.36 11.31
CA TRP A 175 -1.90 15.81 11.21
C TRP A 175 -1.15 16.57 12.30
N GLY A 176 -0.34 17.55 11.88
CA GLY A 176 0.36 18.46 12.79
C GLY A 176 1.66 17.90 13.38
N GLU A 177 2.13 16.76 12.92
CA GLU A 177 3.38 16.13 13.34
C GLU A 177 4.51 16.34 12.32
N LEU A 178 5.74 16.44 12.83
CA LEU A 178 6.98 16.48 12.04
C LEU A 178 7.88 15.33 12.47
N TYR A 179 8.19 14.43 11.55
CA TYR A 179 9.06 13.29 11.79
C TYR A 179 10.50 13.63 11.40
N LEU A 180 11.44 13.53 12.35
CA LEU A 180 12.86 13.82 12.13
C LEU A 180 13.70 12.58 11.86
N GLY A 181 13.06 11.44 11.68
CA GLY A 181 13.70 10.16 11.40
C GLY A 181 12.68 9.12 11.00
N CYS A 182 13.16 7.96 10.58
CA CYS A 182 12.32 6.81 10.23
C CYS A 182 12.88 5.53 10.84
N ALA A 183 12.02 4.51 10.97
CA ALA A 183 12.43 3.17 11.31
C ALA A 183 13.19 2.52 10.15
N GLY A 184 14.17 1.70 10.49
CA GLY A 184 14.78 0.79 9.51
C GLY A 184 14.00 -0.52 9.44
N SER A 185 14.09 -1.22 8.31
CA SER A 185 13.53 -2.56 8.14
C SER A 185 14.54 -3.52 7.53
N ILE A 186 14.32 -4.80 7.74
CA ILE A 186 15.02 -5.89 7.07
C ILE A 186 14.00 -6.91 6.59
N ASP A 187 14.09 -7.26 5.31
CA ASP A 187 13.30 -8.35 4.75
C ASP A 187 14.06 -9.66 4.89
N VAL A 188 13.37 -10.69 5.34
CA VAL A 188 13.91 -12.05 5.41
C VAL A 188 13.05 -12.94 4.52
N GLU A 189 13.66 -13.47 3.47
CA GLU A 189 13.04 -14.41 2.56
C GLU A 189 13.50 -15.83 2.93
N VAL A 190 12.55 -16.74 3.10
CA VAL A 190 12.82 -18.13 3.46
C VAL A 190 12.28 -19.04 2.36
N GLU A 191 13.16 -19.77 1.72
CA GLU A 191 12.85 -20.77 0.71
C GLU A 191 13.14 -22.17 1.21
N GLN A 192 12.17 -23.06 1.07
CA GLN A 192 12.30 -24.48 1.41
C GLN A 192 11.89 -25.34 0.23
N PRO A 193 12.80 -26.11 -0.37
CA PRO A 193 12.44 -27.12 -1.36
C PRO A 193 11.49 -28.17 -0.77
N LEU A 194 10.40 -28.42 -1.47
CA LEU A 194 9.39 -29.40 -1.06
C LEU A 194 9.42 -30.61 -1.98
N SER A 195 9.21 -31.80 -1.41
CA SER A 195 8.97 -33.03 -2.16
C SER A 195 7.46 -33.31 -2.17
N TYR A 196 6.92 -33.59 -3.33
CA TYR A 196 5.50 -33.89 -3.50
C TYR A 196 5.28 -35.38 -3.78
N GLU A 197 4.21 -35.92 -3.21
CA GLU A 197 3.72 -37.26 -3.45
C GLU A 197 2.31 -37.20 -4.03
N PRO A 198 1.87 -38.16 -4.88
CA PRO A 198 0.48 -38.26 -5.27
C PRO A 198 -0.44 -38.41 -4.06
N ILE A 199 -1.58 -37.73 -4.07
CA ILE A 199 -2.55 -37.87 -3.00
C ILE A 199 -3.18 -39.26 -3.07
N PRO A 200 -3.12 -40.08 -1.99
CA PRO A 200 -3.78 -41.38 -1.95
C PRO A 200 -5.30 -41.25 -2.19
N THR A 201 -5.86 -42.13 -2.98
CA THR A 201 -7.28 -42.09 -3.41
C THR A 201 -8.29 -42.29 -2.26
N ASN A 202 -7.83 -42.80 -1.13
CA ASN A 202 -8.64 -43.00 0.07
C ASN A 202 -8.68 -41.81 1.02
N LEU A 203 -8.03 -40.69 0.68
CA LEU A 203 -8.07 -39.47 1.46
C LEU A 203 -9.08 -38.46 0.91
N ASN A 204 -9.72 -37.74 1.79
CA ASN A 204 -10.52 -36.56 1.47
C ASN A 204 -9.65 -35.31 1.40
N ILE A 205 -10.02 -34.38 0.54
CA ILE A 205 -9.38 -33.09 0.40
C ILE A 205 -10.35 -32.03 0.93
N VAL A 206 -9.90 -31.15 1.80
CA VAL A 206 -10.67 -30.01 2.30
C VAL A 206 -9.80 -28.76 2.36
N ASN A 207 -10.45 -27.61 2.28
CA ASN A 207 -9.83 -26.33 2.54
C ASN A 207 -10.18 -25.88 3.95
N ILE A 208 -9.16 -25.45 4.70
CA ILE A 208 -9.31 -24.76 5.98
C ILE A 208 -8.95 -23.31 5.71
N GLN A 209 -9.83 -22.39 6.10
CA GLN A 209 -9.63 -20.96 5.88
C GLN A 209 -9.67 -20.21 7.19
N VAL A 210 -8.73 -19.28 7.39
CA VAL A 210 -8.81 -18.22 8.39
C VAL A 210 -9.21 -16.95 7.67
N ALA A 211 -10.25 -16.26 8.17
CA ALA A 211 -10.77 -15.03 7.59
C ALA A 211 -11.33 -14.08 8.67
N GLY A 212 -11.76 -12.89 8.25
CA GLY A 212 -12.44 -11.92 9.11
C GLY A 212 -11.51 -11.08 10.00
N LEU A 213 -10.19 -11.18 9.81
CA LEU A 213 -9.22 -10.34 10.52
C LEU A 213 -9.14 -8.94 9.89
N LYS A 214 -8.77 -7.93 10.69
CA LYS A 214 -8.63 -6.54 10.26
C LYS A 214 -7.42 -6.32 9.36
N GLY A 215 -6.32 -7.04 9.61
CA GLY A 215 -5.05 -6.78 8.98
C GLY A 215 -4.42 -5.48 9.47
N GLY A 216 -3.56 -4.87 8.64
CA GLY A 216 -2.91 -3.61 8.92
C GLY A 216 -1.47 -3.56 8.42
N HIS A 217 -0.82 -2.41 8.59
CA HIS A 217 0.57 -2.25 8.24
C HIS A 217 1.49 -2.97 9.24
N SER A 218 2.47 -3.74 8.74
CA SER A 218 3.35 -4.56 9.58
C SER A 218 4.26 -3.75 10.52
N GLY A 219 4.50 -2.48 10.24
CA GLY A 219 5.23 -1.55 11.10
C GLY A 219 4.29 -0.73 11.98
N VAL A 220 3.42 0.08 11.37
CA VAL A 220 2.56 1.05 12.07
C VAL A 220 1.54 0.37 12.99
N ASP A 221 0.92 -0.73 12.54
CA ASP A 221 -0.16 -1.40 13.27
C ASP A 221 0.29 -2.60 14.11
N ILE A 222 1.56 -3.01 14.05
CA ILE A 222 2.07 -4.23 14.71
C ILE A 222 1.84 -4.22 16.23
N HIS A 223 1.90 -3.05 16.85
CA HIS A 223 1.71 -2.86 18.29
C HIS A 223 0.24 -3.05 18.73
N LEU A 224 -0.72 -3.05 17.81
CA LEU A 224 -2.15 -3.19 18.11
C LEU A 224 -2.55 -4.64 18.41
N GLY A 225 -1.63 -5.60 18.26
CA GLY A 225 -1.86 -7.01 18.60
C GLY A 225 -2.90 -7.71 17.72
N ARG A 226 -3.11 -7.20 16.48
CA ARG A 226 -4.05 -7.80 15.51
C ARG A 226 -3.63 -9.21 15.12
N GLY A 227 -4.62 -10.02 14.74
CA GLY A 227 -4.39 -11.39 14.28
C GLY A 227 -3.61 -11.45 12.97
N ASN A 228 -2.78 -12.50 12.86
CA ASN A 228 -2.07 -12.86 11.62
C ASN A 228 -2.61 -14.20 11.15
N ALA A 229 -3.32 -14.21 10.02
CA ALA A 229 -4.00 -15.40 9.50
C ALA A 229 -3.01 -16.55 9.22
N ASN A 230 -1.83 -16.25 8.67
CA ASN A 230 -0.81 -17.25 8.39
C ASN A 230 -0.34 -17.95 9.67
N VAL A 231 -0.10 -17.17 10.73
CA VAL A 231 0.34 -17.70 12.02
C VAL A 231 -0.76 -18.54 12.67
N ILE A 232 -2.01 -18.09 12.63
CA ILE A 232 -3.16 -18.81 13.19
C ILE A 232 -3.34 -20.15 12.49
N LEU A 233 -3.37 -20.17 11.17
CA LEU A 233 -3.56 -21.38 10.39
C LEU A 233 -2.38 -22.35 10.49
N ALA A 234 -1.14 -21.83 10.39
CA ALA A 234 0.06 -22.66 10.51
C ALA A 234 0.18 -23.33 11.88
N ARG A 235 -0.18 -22.62 12.97
CA ARG A 235 -0.21 -23.22 14.32
C ARG A 235 -1.26 -24.32 14.44
N PHE A 236 -2.44 -24.14 13.89
CA PHE A 236 -3.47 -25.19 13.83
C PHE A 236 -2.93 -26.45 13.13
N LEU A 237 -2.36 -26.29 11.95
CA LEU A 237 -1.82 -27.40 11.18
C LEU A 237 -0.67 -28.10 11.91
N ASN A 238 0.25 -27.33 12.49
CA ASN A 238 1.37 -27.89 13.24
C ASN A 238 0.92 -28.70 14.46
N GLN A 239 -0.16 -28.29 15.12
CA GLN A 239 -0.68 -28.98 16.31
C GLN A 239 -1.49 -30.23 15.98
N HIS A 240 -2.27 -30.22 14.90
CA HIS A 240 -3.33 -31.18 14.68
C HIS A 240 -3.19 -32.02 13.40
N LEU A 241 -2.49 -31.55 12.37
CA LEU A 241 -2.44 -32.24 11.07
C LEU A 241 -1.92 -33.67 11.17
N ALA A 242 -0.86 -33.88 11.94
CA ALA A 242 -0.25 -35.21 12.12
C ALA A 242 -1.18 -36.19 12.84
N SER A 243 -1.89 -35.74 13.90
CA SER A 243 -2.83 -36.56 14.66
C SER A 243 -4.08 -36.97 13.83
N LEU A 244 -4.45 -36.15 12.85
CA LEU A 244 -5.51 -36.45 11.89
C LEU A 244 -5.05 -37.37 10.76
N GLY A 245 -3.78 -37.84 10.78
CA GLY A 245 -3.18 -38.58 9.66
C GLY A 245 -3.12 -37.75 8.37
N GLY A 246 -3.12 -36.42 8.52
CA GLY A 246 -3.25 -35.48 7.42
C GLY A 246 -1.93 -35.21 6.70
N ARG A 247 -2.05 -34.71 5.47
CA ARG A 247 -0.97 -34.18 4.65
C ARG A 247 -1.33 -32.78 4.20
N LEU A 248 -0.35 -31.88 4.21
CA LEU A 248 -0.51 -30.55 3.61
C LEU A 248 -0.36 -30.67 2.09
N VAL A 249 -1.33 -30.15 1.36
CA VAL A 249 -1.34 -30.09 -0.11
C VAL A 249 -0.87 -28.72 -0.58
N GLU A 250 -1.46 -27.67 0.01
CA GLU A 250 -1.17 -26.30 -0.35
C GLU A 250 -1.39 -25.36 0.87
N PHE A 251 -0.64 -24.28 0.93
CA PHE A 251 -0.85 -23.21 1.90
C PHE A 251 -0.64 -21.87 1.20
N SER A 252 -1.60 -20.96 1.36
CA SER A 252 -1.56 -19.63 0.77
C SER A 252 -2.12 -18.60 1.75
N GLY A 253 -1.49 -17.42 1.84
CA GLY A 253 -1.99 -16.31 2.66
C GLY A 253 -1.05 -15.11 2.63
N GLY A 254 -1.65 -13.92 2.74
CA GLY A 254 -0.95 -12.65 2.61
C GLY A 254 -0.69 -12.27 1.14
N SER A 255 -0.91 -10.99 0.81
CA SER A 255 -0.73 -10.45 -0.54
C SER A 255 0.40 -9.42 -0.63
N ALA A 256 0.84 -8.87 0.52
CA ALA A 256 1.90 -7.88 0.60
C ALA A 256 2.77 -8.14 1.84
N ARG A 257 4.09 -8.00 1.71
CA ARG A 257 5.03 -8.29 2.81
C ARG A 257 5.01 -7.25 3.94
N ASN A 258 4.58 -6.04 3.64
CA ASN A 258 4.39 -4.97 4.62
C ASN A 258 2.98 -4.94 5.25
N ALA A 259 2.14 -5.93 4.97
CA ALA A 259 0.79 -6.04 5.50
C ALA A 259 0.62 -7.28 6.40
N LEU A 260 -0.13 -7.13 7.50
CA LEU A 260 -0.57 -8.24 8.33
C LEU A 260 -1.58 -9.10 7.54
N PRO A 261 -1.34 -10.41 7.35
CA PRO A 261 -2.25 -11.27 6.61
C PRO A 261 -3.64 -11.33 7.25
N ARG A 262 -4.67 -10.93 6.53
CA ARG A 262 -6.08 -10.94 6.98
C ARG A 262 -6.74 -12.29 6.77
N GLU A 263 -6.26 -13.02 5.76
CA GLU A 263 -6.82 -14.29 5.31
C GLU A 263 -5.69 -15.28 5.01
N ALA A 264 -5.95 -16.55 5.24
CA ALA A 264 -5.07 -17.65 4.85
C ALA A 264 -5.91 -18.89 4.56
N VAL A 265 -5.46 -19.69 3.61
CA VAL A 265 -6.10 -20.95 3.21
C VAL A 265 -5.05 -22.06 3.20
N ALA A 266 -5.43 -23.21 3.73
CA ALA A 266 -4.65 -24.45 3.58
C ALA A 266 -5.54 -25.54 2.98
N THR A 267 -5.05 -26.19 1.95
CA THR A 267 -5.62 -27.44 1.43
C THR A 267 -4.93 -28.61 2.11
N ILE A 268 -5.71 -29.47 2.74
CA ILE A 268 -5.19 -30.68 3.38
C ILE A 268 -5.86 -31.93 2.82
N ALA A 269 -5.10 -33.02 2.78
CA ALA A 269 -5.61 -34.37 2.52
C ALA A 269 -5.58 -35.18 3.81
N PHE A 270 -6.69 -35.83 4.20
CA PHE A 270 -6.80 -36.56 5.47
C PHE A 270 -7.82 -37.71 5.38
N SER A 271 -7.78 -38.60 6.37
CA SER A 271 -8.70 -39.74 6.40
C SER A 271 -10.15 -39.28 6.57
N PRO A 272 -11.13 -39.76 5.75
CA PRO A 272 -12.55 -39.38 5.86
C PRO A 272 -13.14 -39.60 7.25
N ASN A 273 -12.70 -40.61 7.97
CA ASN A 273 -13.14 -40.94 9.31
C ASN A 273 -12.75 -39.91 10.36
N GLN A 274 -11.83 -39.01 10.05
CA GLN A 274 -11.36 -37.95 10.94
C GLN A 274 -12.12 -36.61 10.77
N LEU A 275 -13.10 -36.54 9.88
CA LEU A 275 -13.85 -35.31 9.65
C LEU A 275 -14.54 -34.76 10.91
N PRO A 276 -15.24 -35.60 11.72
CA PRO A 276 -15.84 -35.08 12.95
C PRO A 276 -14.82 -34.54 13.96
N GLU A 277 -13.64 -35.16 14.06
CA GLU A 277 -12.57 -34.68 14.95
C GLU A 277 -11.96 -33.37 14.41
N LEU A 278 -11.76 -33.26 13.10
CA LEU A 278 -11.30 -32.01 12.48
C LEU A 278 -12.27 -30.85 12.78
N GLU A 279 -13.56 -31.04 12.55
CA GLU A 279 -14.59 -30.03 12.82
C GLU A 279 -14.62 -29.58 14.30
N LYS A 280 -14.49 -30.55 15.20
CA LYS A 280 -14.41 -30.27 16.65
C LYS A 280 -13.18 -29.44 16.99
N LEU A 281 -11.99 -29.85 16.49
CA LEU A 281 -10.73 -29.15 16.73
C LEU A 281 -10.76 -27.73 16.18
N LEU A 282 -11.33 -27.52 14.99
CA LEU A 282 -11.50 -26.19 14.41
C LEU A 282 -12.40 -25.29 15.28
N ALA A 283 -13.53 -25.80 15.76
CA ALA A 283 -14.43 -25.07 16.64
C ALA A 283 -13.78 -24.66 17.97
N GLU A 284 -13.06 -25.59 18.61
CA GLU A 284 -12.32 -25.32 19.85
C GLU A 284 -11.20 -24.29 19.63
N TYR A 285 -10.48 -24.42 18.52
CA TYR A 285 -9.38 -23.53 18.15
C TYR A 285 -9.89 -22.13 17.83
N GLN A 286 -10.98 -22.02 17.05
CA GLN A 286 -11.63 -20.73 16.78
C GLN A 286 -12.10 -20.05 18.08
N THR A 287 -12.70 -20.80 19.00
CA THR A 287 -13.14 -20.27 20.30
C THR A 287 -11.96 -19.70 21.09
N THR A 288 -10.84 -20.40 21.09
CA THR A 288 -9.62 -19.97 21.77
C THR A 288 -9.08 -18.68 21.21
N TRP A 289 -8.97 -18.59 19.87
CA TRP A 289 -8.47 -17.39 19.21
C TRP A 289 -9.43 -16.20 19.32
N LYS A 290 -10.74 -16.42 19.22
CA LYS A 290 -11.73 -15.35 19.48
C LYS A 290 -11.59 -14.75 20.88
N LYS A 291 -11.29 -15.59 21.88
CA LYS A 291 -11.05 -15.11 23.24
C LYS A 291 -9.73 -14.30 23.34
N GLN A 292 -8.67 -14.73 22.64
CA GLN A 292 -7.38 -14.03 22.65
C GLN A 292 -7.43 -12.68 21.92
N LEU A 293 -8.23 -12.60 20.85
CA LEU A 293 -8.36 -11.42 19.99
C LEU A 293 -9.60 -10.58 20.33
N GLN A 294 -10.26 -10.85 21.46
CA GLN A 294 -11.47 -10.13 21.88
C GLN A 294 -11.23 -8.61 21.96
N GLY A 295 -12.08 -7.82 21.29
CA GLY A 295 -11.96 -6.38 21.19
C GLY A 295 -10.93 -5.90 20.15
N ILE A 296 -10.13 -6.81 19.59
CA ILE A 296 -9.14 -6.51 18.57
C ILE A 296 -9.65 -7.00 17.20
N ASP A 297 -9.86 -8.31 17.04
CA ASP A 297 -10.31 -8.97 15.81
C ASP A 297 -11.53 -9.88 16.08
N ASP A 298 -12.65 -9.27 16.45
CA ASP A 298 -13.86 -9.98 16.88
C ASP A 298 -14.53 -10.81 15.77
N ASN A 299 -14.24 -10.50 14.50
CA ASN A 299 -14.85 -11.14 13.33
C ASN A 299 -14.09 -12.38 12.84
N LEU A 300 -13.05 -12.84 13.56
CA LEU A 300 -12.30 -14.04 13.19
C LEU A 300 -13.23 -15.22 12.90
N GLN A 301 -12.99 -15.87 11.77
CA GLN A 301 -13.63 -17.11 11.32
C GLN A 301 -12.55 -18.13 10.97
N LEU A 302 -12.82 -19.37 11.33
CA LEU A 302 -11.97 -20.50 11.00
C LEU A 302 -12.85 -21.67 10.52
#